data_f8ba409653b39beaf5ddccfef373a89e
#
_entry.id   f8ba409653b39beaf5ddccfef373a89e
#
_cell.length_a   1.000
_cell.length_b   1.000
_cell.length_c   1.000
_cell.angle_alpha   90.00
_cell.angle_beta   90.00
_cell.angle_gamma   90.00
#
_symmetry.space_group_name_H-M   'P 1'
#
loop_
_entity.id
_entity.type
_entity.pdbx_description
1 polymer ?
#
loop_
_entity_poly.entity_id
_entity_poly.type
_entity_poly.pdbx_seq_one_letter_code
_entity_poly.pdbx_strand_id
1 'polypeptide(L)' 'EFQYVPAFAVSSLLVIMAVIILVVRSLIEYKGKKEA' A
#
# COMPACT_ATOMS: atom_id res chain seq x y z
N GLU A 1 -4.98 -17.64 -18.44
CA GLU A 1 -5.53 -18.21 -17.46
C GLU A 1 -5.12 -17.88 -16.08
N PHE A 2 -6.06 -17.70 -15.29
CA PHE A 2 -5.86 -17.32 -13.92
C PHE A 2 -5.28 -18.42 -13.08
N GLN A 3 -5.47 -19.60 -13.47
CA GLN A 3 -4.99 -20.68 -12.73
C GLN A 3 -3.50 -20.67 -12.52
N TYR A 4 -2.83 -20.00 -13.37
CA TYR A 4 -1.39 -19.99 -13.33
C TYR A 4 -0.80 -18.75 -12.75
N VAL A 5 -1.44 -18.17 -11.79
CA VAL A 5 -0.92 -16.94 -11.18
C VAL A 5 0.15 -17.33 -10.17
N PRO A 6 1.37 -16.88 -10.36
CA PRO A 6 2.46 -17.22 -9.44
C PRO A 6 2.31 -16.49 -8.11
N ALA A 7 2.76 -17.16 -7.06
CA ALA A 7 2.66 -16.57 -5.74
C ALA A 7 3.41 -15.25 -5.69
N PHE A 8 4.42 -15.12 -6.50
CA PHE A 8 5.20 -13.90 -6.51
C PHE A 8 4.33 -12.70 -6.87
N ALA A 9 3.46 -12.85 -7.84
CA ALA A 9 2.60 -11.76 -8.26
C ALA A 9 1.67 -11.34 -7.12
N VAL A 10 1.14 -12.31 -6.42
CA VAL A 10 0.23 -12.02 -5.33
C VAL A 10 0.96 -11.30 -4.21
N SER A 11 2.15 -11.75 -3.89
CA SER A 11 2.94 -11.14 -2.83
C SER A 11 3.28 -9.71 -3.21
N SER A 12 3.64 -9.51 -4.46
CA SER A 12 4.01 -8.18 -4.92
C SER A 12 2.83 -7.23 -4.77
N LEU A 13 1.65 -7.71 -5.12
CA LEU A 13 0.46 -6.89 -5.01
C LEU A 13 0.21 -6.50 -3.57
N LEU A 14 0.37 -7.45 -2.66
CA LEU A 14 0.14 -7.18 -1.25
C LEU A 14 1.13 -6.13 -0.75
N VAL A 15 2.37 -6.26 -1.15
CA VAL A 15 3.38 -5.31 -0.70
C VAL A 15 3.08 -3.92 -1.23
N ILE A 16 2.72 -3.83 -2.50
CA ILE A 16 2.41 -2.55 -3.09
C ILE A 16 1.25 -1.90 -2.36
N MET A 17 0.22 -2.69 -2.08
CA MET A 17 -0.94 -2.15 -1.38
C MET A 17 -0.54 -1.62 0.00
N ALA A 18 0.28 -2.36 0.69
CA ALA A 18 0.72 -1.95 2.02
C ALA A 18 1.48 -0.63 1.95
N VAL A 19 2.35 -0.53 0.96
CA VAL A 19 3.15 0.69 0.80
C VAL A 19 2.25 1.88 0.50
N ILE A 20 1.29 1.68 -0.39
CA ILE A 20 0.39 2.76 -0.74
C ILE A 20 -0.37 3.24 0.48
N ILE A 21 -0.90 2.32 1.25
CA ILE A 21 -1.65 2.66 2.44
C ILE A 21 -0.76 3.42 3.42
N LEU A 22 0.45 2.98 3.56
CA LEU A 22 1.38 3.62 4.49
C LEU A 22 1.68 5.04 4.06
N VAL A 23 1.89 5.23 2.77
CA VAL A 23 2.19 6.56 2.25
C VAL A 23 1.00 7.50 2.46
N VAL A 24 -0.18 7.00 2.14
CA VAL A 24 -1.38 7.82 2.28
C VAL A 24 -1.56 8.22 3.73
N ARG A 25 -1.37 7.27 4.63
CA ARG A 25 -1.53 7.58 6.03
C ARG A 25 -0.51 8.63 6.47
N SER A 26 0.72 8.45 6.05
CA SER A 26 1.77 9.38 6.42
C SER A 26 1.43 10.78 5.96
N LEU A 27 0.90 10.90 4.76
CA LEU A 27 0.54 12.19 4.22
C LEU A 27 -0.58 12.85 5.03
N ILE A 28 -1.58 12.06 5.35
CA ILE A 28 -2.71 12.58 6.11
C ILE A 28 -2.24 13.05 7.48
N GLU A 29 -1.38 12.28 8.10
CA GLU A 29 -0.88 12.65 9.40
C GLU A 29 -0.03 13.90 9.34
N TYR A 30 0.75 14.00 8.30
CA TYR A 30 1.62 15.15 8.14
C TYR A 30 0.79 16.42 8.04
N LYS A 31 -0.26 16.38 7.26
CA LYS A 31 -1.11 17.53 7.12
C LYS A 31 -1.89 17.83 8.38
N GLY A 32 -2.41 16.81 8.98
CA GLY A 32 -3.19 16.99 10.19
C GLY A 32 -2.36 17.55 11.31
N LYS A 33 -1.10 17.16 11.36
CA LYS A 33 -0.26 17.64 12.41
C LYS A 33 -0.14 19.16 12.39
N LYS A 34 -0.09 19.73 11.23
CA LYS A 34 0.03 21.13 11.10
C LYS A 34 -1.09 21.88 11.82
N GLU A 35 -2.22 21.30 11.81
CA GLU A 35 -3.35 21.91 12.42
C GLU A 35 -3.19 22.07 13.91
N ALA A 36 -2.71 21.05 14.54
CA ALA A 36 -2.58 21.13 15.96
C ALA A 36 -1.80 22.35 16.37
#